data_dc621a5abe7f826e258c6d2c5eb8532c
#
_entry.id   dc621a5abe7f826e258c6d2c5eb8532c
#
_cell.length_a   1.000
_cell.length_b   1.000
_cell.length_c   1.000
_cell.angle_alpha   90.00
_cell.angle_beta   90.00
_cell.angle_gamma   90.00
#
_symmetry.space_group_name_H-M   'P 1'
#
loop_
_entity.id
_entity.type
_entity.pdbx_description
1 polymer ?
#
loop_
_entity_poly.entity_id
_entity_poly.type
_entity_poly.pdbx_seq_one_letter_code
_entity_poly.pdbx_strand_id
1 'polypeptide(L)'
;PDIDYDVAEPMELKELLVEKWGNDVVAPISNWNTLQLKSLIKDISKLYDIPFQEVNAVTGKMMFEATTAAKKKHGIKAGVYVPTFEEVKEFSTTLRSFLAKYPNVATHVDALYGQVRSCSRHAGGVVIAEDLDRHMPLISSKDVRQTPWSEGQNVRHLEPMGFIKFDLLGLSTL
;
A
#
# COMPACT_ATOMS: atom_id res chain seq x y z
N PRO A 1 8.20 -8.60 -18.32
CA PRO A 1 7.28 -7.71 -19.03
C PRO A 1 5.92 -7.70 -18.35
N ASP A 2 5.33 -6.53 -18.18
CA ASP A 2 3.93 -6.39 -17.75
C ASP A 2 3.06 -6.50 -19.00
N ILE A 3 1.98 -7.30 -18.92
CA ILE A 3 1.01 -7.46 -19.99
C ILE A 3 -0.31 -6.89 -19.50
N ASP A 4 -0.76 -5.81 -20.12
CA ASP A 4 -1.98 -5.12 -19.78
C ASP A 4 -3.12 -5.55 -20.69
N TYR A 5 -4.26 -5.90 -20.10
CA TYR A 5 -5.50 -6.21 -20.80
C TYR A 5 -6.62 -5.28 -20.34
N ASP A 6 -7.21 -4.59 -21.29
CA ASP A 6 -8.40 -3.79 -21.04
C ASP A 6 -9.63 -4.68 -21.04
N VAL A 7 -10.40 -4.67 -19.96
CA VAL A 7 -11.59 -5.51 -19.79
C VAL A 7 -12.72 -4.72 -19.13
N ALA A 8 -13.96 -5.08 -19.43
CA ALA A 8 -15.12 -4.45 -18.80
C ALA A 8 -15.21 -4.81 -17.30
N GLU A 9 -15.09 -6.12 -16.99
CA GLU A 9 -15.26 -6.64 -15.63
C GLU A 9 -14.06 -7.50 -15.19
N PRO A 10 -12.99 -6.88 -14.63
CA PRO A 10 -11.78 -7.60 -14.25
C PRO A 10 -11.99 -8.73 -13.24
N MET A 11 -12.97 -8.59 -12.34
CA MET A 11 -13.25 -9.63 -11.34
C MET A 11 -13.87 -10.88 -11.96
N GLU A 12 -14.83 -10.71 -12.86
CA GLU A 12 -15.45 -11.83 -13.59
C GLU A 12 -14.42 -12.58 -14.43
N LEU A 13 -13.53 -11.84 -15.12
CA LEU A 13 -12.47 -12.47 -15.90
C LEU A 13 -11.52 -13.30 -15.03
N LYS A 14 -11.15 -12.80 -13.84
CA LYS A 14 -10.32 -13.57 -12.88
C LYS A 14 -11.01 -14.85 -12.44
N GLU A 15 -12.31 -14.78 -12.13
CA GLU A 15 -13.09 -15.95 -11.73
C GLU A 15 -13.17 -16.96 -12.86
N LEU A 16 -13.42 -16.53 -14.10
CA LEU A 16 -13.40 -17.39 -15.29
C LEU A 16 -12.04 -18.04 -15.55
N LEU A 17 -10.94 -17.31 -15.36
CA LEU A 17 -9.59 -17.86 -15.50
C LEU A 17 -9.32 -18.94 -14.45
N VAL A 18 -9.72 -18.72 -13.19
CA VAL A 18 -9.59 -19.71 -12.12
C VAL A 18 -10.51 -20.91 -12.36
N GLU A 19 -11.75 -20.70 -12.81
CA GLU A 19 -12.68 -21.78 -13.14
C GLU A 19 -12.12 -22.66 -14.27
N LYS A 20 -11.52 -22.05 -15.28
CA LYS A 20 -10.99 -22.75 -16.45
C LYS A 20 -9.71 -23.53 -16.16
N TRP A 21 -8.78 -22.96 -15.40
CA TRP A 21 -7.42 -23.51 -15.25
C TRP A 21 -7.06 -23.93 -13.81
N GLY A 22 -7.86 -23.57 -12.82
CA GLY A 22 -7.61 -23.88 -11.42
C GLY A 22 -6.77 -22.87 -10.66
N ASN A 23 -6.85 -22.90 -9.33
CA ASN A 23 -6.09 -22.02 -8.44
C ASN A 23 -4.59 -22.37 -8.32
N ASP A 24 -4.18 -23.50 -8.84
CA ASP A 24 -2.79 -23.95 -8.95
C ASP A 24 -2.09 -23.42 -10.22
N VAL A 25 -2.87 -22.89 -11.16
CA VAL A 25 -2.38 -22.27 -12.40
C VAL A 25 -2.56 -20.76 -12.40
N VAL A 26 -3.66 -20.25 -11.83
CA VAL A 26 -3.99 -18.81 -11.80
C VAL A 26 -4.02 -18.32 -10.36
N ALA A 27 -3.15 -17.37 -10.03
CA ALA A 27 -3.11 -16.76 -8.71
C ALA A 27 -3.15 -15.22 -8.79
N PRO A 28 -4.08 -14.58 -8.10
CA PRO A 28 -4.04 -13.14 -7.89
C PRO A 28 -2.76 -12.71 -7.19
N ILE A 29 -2.22 -11.56 -7.56
CA ILE A 29 -1.03 -11.00 -6.93
C ILE A 29 -1.40 -10.36 -5.59
N SER A 30 -0.60 -10.61 -4.57
CA SER A 30 -0.74 -9.98 -3.27
C SER A 30 -0.29 -8.52 -3.30
N ASN A 31 -0.95 -7.73 -2.48
CA ASN A 31 -0.51 -6.38 -2.15
C ASN A 31 -0.37 -6.25 -0.62
N TRP A 32 0.82 -5.90 -0.15
CA TRP A 32 1.12 -5.74 1.26
C TRP A 32 0.95 -4.27 1.65
N ASN A 33 -0.11 -3.98 2.38
CA ASN A 33 -0.39 -2.62 2.86
C ASN A 33 0.45 -2.34 4.10
N THR A 34 1.14 -1.21 4.11
CA THR A 34 1.95 -0.76 5.23
C THR A 34 1.23 0.32 6.05
N LEU A 35 1.63 0.45 7.32
CA LEU A 35 1.13 1.48 8.22
C LEU A 35 1.62 2.86 7.76
N GLN A 36 0.69 3.68 7.28
CA GLN A 36 0.96 5.03 6.80
C GLN A 36 0.76 6.06 7.92
N LEU A 37 1.60 7.09 7.95
CA LEU A 37 1.70 8.04 9.05
C LEU A 37 0.36 8.61 9.53
N LYS A 38 -0.49 9.06 8.60
CA LYS A 38 -1.77 9.69 8.95
C LYS A 38 -2.76 8.74 9.63
N SER A 39 -2.88 7.51 9.15
CA SER A 39 -3.73 6.48 9.75
C SER A 39 -3.12 5.95 11.04
N LEU A 40 -1.80 5.72 11.05
CA LEU A 40 -1.09 5.22 12.22
C LEU A 40 -1.23 6.16 13.43
N ILE A 41 -1.04 7.47 13.26
CA ILE A 41 -1.25 8.44 14.33
C ILE A 41 -2.69 8.34 14.87
N LYS A 42 -3.69 8.22 14.00
CA LYS A 42 -5.09 8.07 14.43
C LYS A 42 -5.33 6.77 15.21
N ASP A 43 -4.79 5.65 14.72
CA ASP A 43 -4.95 4.34 15.33
C ASP A 43 -4.27 4.29 16.71
N ILE A 44 -3.03 4.79 16.83
CA ILE A 44 -2.31 4.84 18.11
C ILE A 44 -2.97 5.82 19.08
N SER A 45 -3.36 7.01 18.62
CA SER A 45 -4.03 7.99 19.47
C SER A 45 -5.33 7.47 20.09
N LYS A 46 -6.05 6.61 19.37
CA LYS A 46 -7.25 5.95 19.87
C LYS A 46 -6.97 5.02 21.05
N LEU A 47 -5.81 4.36 21.08
CA LEU A 47 -5.41 3.49 22.20
C LEU A 47 -5.11 4.28 23.48
N TYR A 48 -4.82 5.58 23.34
CA TYR A 48 -4.54 6.49 24.46
C TYR A 48 -5.71 7.45 24.75
N ASP A 49 -6.90 7.17 24.22
CA ASP A 49 -8.12 7.96 24.42
C ASP A 49 -7.94 9.46 24.09
N ILE A 50 -7.05 9.78 23.14
CA ILE A 50 -6.83 11.16 22.69
C ILE A 50 -8.04 11.61 21.87
N PRO A 51 -8.60 12.80 22.12
CA PRO A 51 -9.78 13.28 21.42
C PRO A 51 -9.61 13.29 19.89
N PHE A 52 -10.55 12.67 19.18
CA PHE A 52 -10.50 12.56 17.71
C PHE A 52 -10.36 13.92 17.02
N GLN A 53 -10.99 14.96 17.53
CA GLN A 53 -10.90 16.31 16.96
C GLN A 53 -9.47 16.85 16.98
N GLU A 54 -8.73 16.65 18.09
CA GLU A 54 -7.32 17.04 18.21
C GLU A 54 -6.45 16.28 17.19
N VAL A 55 -6.60 14.97 17.15
CA VAL A 55 -5.85 14.12 16.21
C VAL A 55 -6.14 14.46 14.75
N ASN A 56 -7.41 14.73 14.45
CA ASN A 56 -7.82 15.07 13.09
C ASN A 56 -7.28 16.44 12.65
N ALA A 57 -7.23 17.41 13.56
CA ALA A 57 -6.62 18.73 13.31
C ALA A 57 -5.12 18.59 12.97
N VAL A 58 -4.38 17.76 13.71
CA VAL A 58 -2.96 17.48 13.46
C VAL A 58 -2.78 16.78 12.12
N THR A 59 -3.46 15.65 11.90
CA THR A 59 -3.32 14.84 10.68
C THR A 59 -3.83 15.53 9.41
N GLY A 60 -4.67 16.55 9.56
CA GLY A 60 -5.14 17.39 8.45
C GLY A 60 -4.10 18.43 7.99
N LYS A 61 -3.26 18.92 8.91
CA LYS A 61 -2.31 20.01 8.64
C LYS A 61 -0.87 19.53 8.38
N MET A 62 -0.42 18.48 9.06
CA MET A 62 0.99 18.06 9.07
C MET A 62 1.56 17.82 7.69
N MET A 63 0.83 17.17 6.79
CA MET A 63 1.31 16.87 5.43
C MET A 63 1.45 18.14 4.59
N PHE A 64 0.54 19.07 4.71
CA PHE A 64 0.62 20.35 4.01
C PHE A 64 1.81 21.19 4.49
N GLU A 65 2.02 21.29 5.80
CA GLU A 65 3.17 21.98 6.39
C GLU A 65 4.48 21.37 5.88
N ALA A 66 4.60 20.03 5.98
CA ALA A 66 5.80 19.32 5.56
C ALA A 66 6.07 19.44 4.05
N THR A 67 5.04 19.23 3.23
CA THR A 67 5.17 19.36 1.76
C THR A 67 5.61 20.75 1.35
N THR A 68 5.04 21.79 1.96
CA THR A 68 5.38 23.20 1.65
C THR A 68 6.83 23.50 2.01
N ALA A 69 7.26 23.09 3.22
CA ALA A 69 8.63 23.34 3.67
C ALA A 69 9.67 22.51 2.91
N ALA A 70 9.38 21.23 2.65
CA ALA A 70 10.26 20.35 1.88
C ALA A 70 10.43 20.83 0.43
N LYS A 71 9.36 21.22 -0.24
CA LYS A 71 9.45 21.81 -1.59
C LYS A 71 10.36 23.05 -1.62
N LYS A 72 10.21 23.91 -0.60
CA LYS A 72 11.06 25.12 -0.46
C LYS A 72 12.52 24.73 -0.25
N LYS A 73 12.81 23.75 0.63
CA LYS A 73 14.17 23.27 0.92
C LYS A 73 14.82 22.66 -0.32
N HIS A 74 14.08 21.87 -1.10
CA HIS A 74 14.59 21.17 -2.28
C HIS A 74 14.47 21.99 -3.59
N GLY A 75 13.96 23.22 -3.54
CA GLY A 75 13.81 24.07 -4.72
C GLY A 75 12.77 23.59 -5.74
N ILE A 76 11.81 22.75 -5.31
CA ILE A 76 10.78 22.17 -6.18
C ILE A 76 9.66 23.19 -6.39
N LYS A 77 9.60 23.76 -7.60
CA LYS A 77 8.63 24.82 -7.95
C LYS A 77 7.26 24.28 -8.39
N ALA A 78 7.23 23.12 -9.03
CA ALA A 78 6.00 22.51 -9.59
C ALA A 78 5.98 20.99 -9.41
N GLY A 79 4.81 20.37 -9.57
CA GLY A 79 4.61 18.91 -9.45
C GLY A 79 4.19 18.45 -8.07
N VAL A 80 3.85 17.16 -7.99
CA VAL A 80 3.49 16.49 -6.73
C VAL A 80 4.77 16.10 -6.00
N TYR A 81 4.86 16.43 -4.72
CA TYR A 81 5.93 16.00 -3.83
C TYR A 81 5.32 15.38 -2.57
N VAL A 82 5.74 14.20 -2.24
CA VAL A 82 5.34 13.51 -1.03
C VAL A 82 6.52 13.50 -0.07
N PRO A 83 6.43 14.22 1.07
CA PRO A 83 7.52 14.26 2.04
C PRO A 83 7.72 12.90 2.70
N THR A 84 8.95 12.57 3.00
CA THR A 84 9.30 11.38 3.79
C THR A 84 8.84 11.54 5.22
N PHE A 85 8.81 10.44 6.00
CA PHE A 85 8.45 10.48 7.41
C PHE A 85 9.36 11.42 8.21
N GLU A 86 10.66 11.37 7.95
CA GLU A 86 11.64 12.25 8.61
C GLU A 86 11.40 13.73 8.27
N GLU A 87 11.08 14.02 7.02
CA GLU A 87 10.72 15.39 6.62
C GLU A 87 9.42 15.88 7.27
N VAL A 88 8.43 14.99 7.46
CA VAL A 88 7.20 15.37 8.18
C VAL A 88 7.52 15.68 9.65
N LYS A 89 8.38 14.90 10.31
CA LYS A 89 8.85 15.18 11.67
C LYS A 89 9.66 16.49 11.74
N GLU A 90 10.52 16.74 10.76
CA GLU A 90 11.38 17.93 10.71
C GLU A 90 10.55 19.19 10.43
N PHE A 91 9.63 19.17 9.48
CA PHE A 91 9.01 20.39 8.96
C PHE A 91 7.60 20.68 9.49
N SER A 92 6.87 19.67 9.99
CA SER A 92 5.56 19.94 10.57
C SER A 92 5.67 20.39 12.03
N THR A 93 5.44 21.66 12.28
CA THR A 93 5.36 22.19 13.65
C THR A 93 4.17 21.60 14.41
N THR A 94 3.06 21.42 13.72
CA THR A 94 1.84 20.81 14.29
C THR A 94 2.10 19.38 14.76
N LEU A 95 2.78 18.56 13.95
CA LEU A 95 3.12 17.19 14.35
C LEU A 95 4.12 17.17 15.51
N ARG A 96 5.18 17.97 15.45
CA ARG A 96 6.18 18.04 16.54
C ARG A 96 5.54 18.41 17.88
N SER A 97 4.69 19.40 17.90
CA SER A 97 3.98 19.82 19.14
C SER A 97 3.08 18.72 19.68
N PHE A 98 2.39 18.01 18.79
CA PHE A 98 1.55 16.87 19.16
C PHE A 98 2.37 15.70 19.73
N LEU A 99 3.45 15.30 19.06
CA LEU A 99 4.31 14.20 19.53
C LEU A 99 5.04 14.56 20.84
N ALA A 100 5.41 15.82 21.04
CA ALA A 100 5.96 16.30 22.31
C ALA A 100 4.94 16.24 23.47
N LYS A 101 3.67 16.53 23.18
CA LYS A 101 2.57 16.41 24.15
C LYS A 101 2.25 14.95 24.49
N TYR A 102 2.41 14.04 23.54
CA TYR A 102 2.09 12.61 23.66
C TYR A 102 3.29 11.72 23.34
N PRO A 103 4.31 11.62 24.21
CA PRO A 103 5.55 10.89 23.92
C PRO A 103 5.34 9.41 23.68
N ASN A 104 4.34 8.78 24.33
CA ASN A 104 4.01 7.38 24.08
C ASN A 104 3.50 7.16 22.65
N VAL A 105 2.72 8.10 22.11
CA VAL A 105 2.28 8.06 20.70
C VAL A 105 3.48 8.17 19.78
N ALA A 106 4.42 9.09 20.08
CA ALA A 106 5.64 9.24 19.28
C ALA A 106 6.44 7.93 19.20
N THR A 107 6.69 7.29 20.36
CA THR A 107 7.42 6.01 20.43
C THR A 107 6.78 4.92 19.57
N HIS A 108 5.46 4.77 19.65
CA HIS A 108 4.77 3.75 18.85
C HIS A 108 4.70 4.10 17.37
N VAL A 109 4.54 5.36 17.01
CA VAL A 109 4.55 5.80 15.61
C VAL A 109 5.91 5.55 14.99
N ASP A 110 7.00 5.88 15.68
CA ASP A 110 8.37 5.62 15.20
C ASP A 110 8.64 4.12 15.02
N ALA A 111 8.17 3.28 15.95
CA ALA A 111 8.38 1.84 15.88
C ALA A 111 7.55 1.14 14.78
N LEU A 112 6.35 1.64 14.51
CA LEU A 112 5.37 0.95 13.65
C LEU A 112 5.26 1.53 12.24
N TYR A 113 5.76 2.75 11.98
CA TYR A 113 5.68 3.36 10.67
C TYR A 113 6.34 2.48 9.59
N GLY A 114 5.61 2.26 8.51
CA GLY A 114 6.08 1.44 7.38
C GLY A 114 6.01 -0.06 7.61
N GLN A 115 5.68 -0.53 8.81
CA GLN A 115 5.47 -1.97 9.05
C GLN A 115 4.24 -2.48 8.30
N VAL A 116 4.25 -3.76 7.94
CA VAL A 116 3.13 -4.40 7.25
C VAL A 116 1.91 -4.42 8.17
N ARG A 117 0.79 -3.91 7.67
CA ARG A 117 -0.51 -3.90 8.33
C ARG A 117 -1.38 -5.08 7.93
N SER A 118 -1.50 -5.31 6.63
CA SER A 118 -2.40 -6.33 6.10
C SER A 118 -1.98 -6.75 4.70
N CYS A 119 -2.40 -7.96 4.32
CA CYS A 119 -2.35 -8.44 2.97
C CYS A 119 -3.70 -8.20 2.28
N SER A 120 -3.67 -7.71 1.05
CA SER A 120 -4.82 -7.60 0.16
C SER A 120 -4.47 -8.19 -1.21
N ARG A 121 -5.46 -8.31 -2.08
CA ARG A 121 -5.25 -8.70 -3.48
C ARG A 121 -5.05 -7.46 -4.34
N HIS A 122 -4.11 -7.54 -5.30
CA HIS A 122 -3.98 -6.53 -6.34
C HIS A 122 -5.27 -6.50 -7.20
N ALA A 123 -5.77 -5.31 -7.50
CA ALA A 123 -7.05 -5.15 -8.18
C ALA A 123 -7.07 -5.83 -9.56
N GLY A 124 -6.01 -5.62 -10.38
CA GLY A 124 -5.87 -6.14 -11.74
C GLY A 124 -4.94 -7.35 -11.86
N GLY A 125 -3.85 -7.38 -11.08
CA GLY A 125 -2.73 -8.30 -11.31
C GLY A 125 -3.03 -9.77 -11.02
N VAL A 126 -2.66 -10.64 -11.97
CA VAL A 126 -2.64 -12.09 -11.81
C VAL A 126 -1.33 -12.66 -12.37
N VAL A 127 -0.91 -13.78 -11.82
CA VAL A 127 0.13 -14.64 -12.38
C VAL A 127 -0.55 -15.90 -12.95
N ILE A 128 -0.13 -16.32 -14.13
CA ILE A 128 -0.60 -17.55 -14.78
C ILE A 128 0.63 -18.38 -15.10
N ALA A 129 0.74 -19.55 -14.48
CA ALA A 129 1.80 -20.51 -14.76
C ALA A 129 1.38 -21.91 -14.30
N GLU A 130 1.87 -22.95 -14.96
CA GLU A 130 1.65 -24.33 -14.53
C GLU A 130 2.31 -24.57 -13.17
N ASP A 131 1.68 -25.40 -12.33
CA ASP A 131 2.20 -25.85 -11.03
C ASP A 131 2.71 -24.71 -10.12
N LEU A 132 1.97 -23.60 -10.02
CA LEU A 132 2.38 -22.43 -9.21
C LEU A 132 2.77 -22.79 -7.78
N ASP A 133 2.08 -23.74 -7.15
CA ASP A 133 2.34 -24.18 -5.78
C ASP A 133 3.67 -24.94 -5.61
N ARG A 134 4.26 -25.43 -6.69
CA ARG A 134 5.62 -25.99 -6.70
C ARG A 134 6.70 -24.91 -6.82
N HIS A 135 6.35 -23.76 -7.37
CA HIS A 135 7.27 -22.65 -7.62
C HIS A 135 7.23 -21.58 -6.55
N MET A 136 6.09 -21.43 -5.86
CA MET A 136 5.94 -20.47 -4.77
C MET A 136 4.93 -20.96 -3.71
N PRO A 137 5.14 -20.64 -2.42
CA PRO A 137 4.21 -21.00 -1.36
C PRO A 137 2.97 -20.10 -1.41
N LEU A 138 1.95 -20.47 -2.20
CA LEU A 138 0.72 -19.71 -2.28
C LEU A 138 0.09 -19.52 -0.90
N ILE A 139 -0.33 -18.30 -0.59
CA ILE A 139 -1.02 -17.96 0.66
C ILE A 139 -2.53 -17.89 0.45
N SER A 140 -3.31 -18.18 1.50
CA SER A 140 -4.75 -18.03 1.46
C SER A 140 -5.16 -16.74 2.18
N SER A 141 -5.99 -15.94 1.53
CA SER A 141 -6.59 -14.76 2.11
C SER A 141 -8.07 -14.71 1.71
N LYS A 142 -8.97 -14.79 2.71
CA LYS A 142 -10.42 -14.85 2.49
C LYS A 142 -10.80 -15.95 1.48
N ASP A 143 -10.33 -17.16 1.74
CA ASP A 143 -10.57 -18.38 0.95
C ASP A 143 -10.10 -18.35 -0.51
N VAL A 144 -9.31 -17.36 -0.89
CA VAL A 144 -8.66 -17.28 -2.21
C VAL A 144 -7.16 -17.45 -2.07
N ARG A 145 -6.60 -18.37 -2.87
CA ARG A 145 -5.14 -18.54 -2.98
C ARG A 145 -4.56 -17.41 -3.81
N GLN A 146 -3.47 -16.83 -3.32
CA GLN A 146 -2.78 -15.72 -3.97
C GLN A 146 -1.27 -15.84 -3.80
N THR A 147 -0.50 -15.05 -4.55
CA THR A 147 0.95 -15.07 -4.45
C THR A 147 1.41 -14.58 -3.07
N PRO A 148 2.53 -15.08 -2.51
CA PRO A 148 3.07 -14.59 -1.25
C PRO A 148 3.77 -13.23 -1.41
N TRP A 149 4.13 -12.88 -2.63
CA TRP A 149 4.90 -11.67 -2.98
C TRP A 149 4.10 -10.72 -3.85
N SER A 150 4.49 -9.44 -3.80
CA SER A 150 3.90 -8.37 -4.60
C SER A 150 4.69 -8.14 -5.89
N GLU A 151 4.01 -7.58 -6.90
CA GLU A 151 4.61 -7.07 -8.12
C GLU A 151 3.96 -5.74 -8.47
N GLY A 152 4.73 -4.65 -8.42
CA GLY A 152 4.25 -3.30 -8.68
C GLY A 152 5.38 -2.38 -9.13
N GLN A 153 5.10 -1.09 -9.28
CA GLN A 153 6.07 -0.12 -9.79
C GLN A 153 7.36 -0.04 -8.95
N ASN A 154 7.24 -0.11 -7.63
CA ASN A 154 8.36 0.08 -6.70
C ASN A 154 8.82 -1.20 -6.02
N VAL A 155 8.09 -2.31 -6.19
CA VAL A 155 8.36 -3.59 -5.54
C VAL A 155 8.20 -4.70 -6.57
N ARG A 156 9.30 -5.26 -7.03
CA ARG A 156 9.32 -6.31 -8.04
C ARG A 156 9.91 -7.58 -7.44
N HIS A 157 9.04 -8.49 -7.03
CA HIS A 157 9.45 -9.77 -6.48
C HIS A 157 9.27 -10.93 -7.48
N LEU A 158 8.22 -10.88 -8.30
CA LEU A 158 7.84 -12.00 -9.17
C LEU A 158 8.59 -11.98 -10.50
N GLU A 159 8.79 -10.80 -11.09
CA GLU A 159 9.53 -10.68 -12.36
C GLU A 159 10.97 -11.22 -12.26
N PRO A 160 11.77 -10.93 -11.20
CA PRO A 160 13.11 -11.52 -11.05
C PRO A 160 13.12 -13.05 -10.91
N MET A 161 11.99 -13.65 -10.49
CA MET A 161 11.80 -15.09 -10.38
C MET A 161 11.32 -15.73 -11.68
N GLY A 162 11.12 -14.94 -12.74
CA GLY A 162 10.71 -15.42 -14.06
C GLY A 162 9.20 -15.45 -14.28
N PHE A 163 8.39 -14.95 -13.33
CA PHE A 163 6.94 -14.87 -13.51
C PHE A 163 6.54 -13.64 -14.29
N ILE A 164 5.51 -13.78 -15.11
CA ILE A 164 4.89 -12.68 -15.86
C ILE A 164 3.62 -12.26 -15.15
N LYS A 165 3.51 -10.96 -14.91
CA LYS A 165 2.29 -10.34 -14.42
C LYS A 165 1.37 -9.97 -15.57
N PHE A 166 0.10 -10.34 -15.45
CA PHE A 166 -0.98 -9.90 -16.31
C PHE A 166 -1.84 -8.92 -15.53
N ASP A 167 -1.95 -7.68 -16.00
CA ASP A 167 -2.82 -6.68 -15.42
C ASP A 167 -4.14 -6.60 -16.18
N LEU A 168 -5.22 -6.96 -15.50
CA LEU A 168 -6.59 -6.85 -16.02
C LEU A 168 -7.14 -5.48 -15.60
N LEU A 169 -7.17 -4.55 -16.53
CA LEU A 169 -7.54 -3.15 -16.31
C LEU A 169 -9.02 -2.94 -16.62
N GLY A 170 -9.78 -2.50 -15.61
CA GLY A 170 -11.19 -2.14 -15.81
C GLY A 170 -11.31 -0.79 -16.51
N LEU A 171 -11.85 -0.77 -17.71
CA LEU A 171 -12.19 0.45 -18.42
C LEU A 171 -13.70 0.70 -18.38
N SER A 172 -14.08 1.86 -17.85
CA SER A 172 -15.49 2.29 -17.77
C SER A 172 -16.16 2.58 -19.12
N THR A 173 -15.39 2.50 -20.20
CA THR A 173 -15.84 2.78 -21.58
C THR A 173 -15.98 1.52 -22.44
N LEU A 174 -15.76 0.34 -21.90
CA LEU A 174 -15.97 -0.95 -22.56
C LEU A 174 -17.36 -1.54 -22.27
#